data_2f2c431da820515e792e0d09edd55942
#
_entry.id   2f2c431da820515e792e0d09edd55942
#
_cell.length_a   1.000
_cell.length_b   1.000
_cell.length_c   1.000
_cell.angle_alpha   90.00
_cell.angle_beta   90.00
_cell.angle_gamma   90.00
#
_symmetry.space_group_name_H-M   'P 1'
#
loop_
_entity.id
_entity.type
_entity.pdbx_description
1 polymer ?
#
loop_
_entity_poly.entity_id
_entity_poly.type
_entity_poly.pdbx_seq_one_letter_code
_entity_poly.pdbx_strand_id
1 'polypeptide(L)'
;MKVYDALYLDILIIGRANVETGLSYTILRKQLEKKGYDFNNEYVDTAVKVWYYDSFHHAEASHGNIEFEDLDNHLNCNFVMKGDACLKLLSHKKSEFNNKLTLYSVVLACIALIASIVAIIVGLIYY
;
A
#
# COMPACT_ATOMS: atom_id res chain seq x y z
N MET A 1 -10.82 -14.09 2.12
CA MET A 1 -11.22 -12.69 1.85
C MET A 1 -10.17 -11.75 2.41
N LYS A 2 -9.56 -10.94 1.57
CA LYS A 2 -8.56 -9.97 2.04
C LYS A 2 -9.24 -8.78 2.72
N VAL A 3 -8.59 -8.21 3.71
CA VAL A 3 -9.10 -7.07 4.47
C VAL A 3 -9.03 -5.79 3.61
N TYR A 4 -10.02 -4.91 3.72
CA TYR A 4 -10.13 -3.68 2.93
C TYR A 4 -8.93 -2.73 3.04
N ASP A 5 -8.24 -2.71 4.18
CA ASP A 5 -7.02 -1.89 4.36
C ASP A 5 -5.90 -2.31 3.40
N ALA A 6 -5.78 -3.61 3.14
CA ALA A 6 -4.83 -4.13 2.16
C ALA A 6 -5.24 -3.79 0.72
N LEU A 7 -6.53 -3.68 0.42
CA LEU A 7 -7.05 -3.34 -0.89
C LEU A 7 -6.59 -1.94 -1.33
N TYR A 8 -6.77 -0.93 -0.49
CA TYR A 8 -6.32 0.43 -0.79
C TYR A 8 -4.80 0.49 -1.02
N LEU A 9 -4.04 -0.17 -0.16
CA LEU A 9 -2.58 -0.25 -0.31
C LEU A 9 -2.17 -0.95 -1.61
N ASP A 10 -2.83 -2.04 -1.98
CA ASP A 10 -2.58 -2.75 -3.24
C ASP A 10 -2.87 -1.85 -4.46
N ILE A 11 -3.92 -1.02 -4.42
CA ILE A 11 -4.19 -0.02 -5.47
C ILE A 11 -3.02 0.96 -5.62
N LEU A 12 -2.50 1.48 -4.51
CA LEU A 12 -1.38 2.41 -4.53
C LEU A 12 -0.08 1.75 -5.03
N ILE A 13 0.19 0.52 -4.64
CA ILE A 13 1.37 -0.25 -5.10
C ILE A 13 1.29 -0.51 -6.61
N ILE A 14 0.15 -0.94 -7.10
CA ILE A 14 -0.07 -1.17 -8.54
C ILE A 14 0.06 0.14 -9.31
N GLY A 15 -0.52 1.22 -8.80
CA GLY A 15 -0.43 2.54 -9.39
C GLY A 15 1.01 3.04 -9.51
N ARG A 16 1.80 2.87 -8.46
CA ARG A 16 3.23 3.25 -8.45
C ARG A 16 4.04 2.46 -9.48
N ALA A 17 3.77 1.19 -9.63
CA ALA A 17 4.45 0.34 -10.61
C ALA A 17 4.16 0.74 -12.06
N ASN A 18 3.06 1.43 -12.31
CA ASN A 18 2.60 1.84 -13.65
C ASN A 18 2.66 3.37 -13.88
N VAL A 19 3.44 4.11 -13.11
CA VAL A 19 3.55 5.57 -13.22
C VAL A 19 4.02 6.02 -14.61
N GLU A 20 4.93 5.30 -15.23
CA GLU A 20 5.50 5.68 -16.53
C GLU A 20 4.58 5.37 -17.71
N THR A 21 3.77 4.33 -17.61
CA THR A 21 2.92 3.83 -18.70
C THR A 21 1.46 4.24 -18.55
N GLY A 22 1.06 4.66 -17.36
CA GLY A 22 -0.34 4.82 -17.00
C GLY A 22 -1.03 3.48 -16.69
N LEU A 23 -2.19 3.57 -16.07
CA LEU A 23 -2.97 2.43 -15.61
C LEU A 23 -4.44 2.69 -15.89
N SER A 24 -5.10 1.81 -16.65
CA SER A 24 -6.55 1.88 -16.81
C SER A 24 -7.26 1.15 -15.66
N TYR A 25 -8.50 1.55 -15.37
CA TYR A 25 -9.32 0.88 -14.36
C TYR A 25 -9.49 -0.62 -14.66
N THR A 26 -9.71 -0.97 -15.93
CA THR A 26 -9.86 -2.38 -16.35
C THR A 26 -8.62 -3.21 -16.02
N ILE A 27 -7.42 -2.67 -16.22
CA ILE A 27 -6.17 -3.35 -15.89
C ILE A 27 -5.99 -3.45 -14.38
N LEU A 28 -6.25 -2.37 -13.64
CA LEU A 28 -6.21 -2.36 -12.19
C LEU A 28 -7.13 -3.43 -11.60
N ARG A 29 -8.38 -3.47 -12.06
CA ARG A 29 -9.35 -4.48 -11.64
C ARG A 29 -8.83 -5.90 -11.85
N LYS A 30 -8.33 -6.22 -13.04
CA LYS A 30 -7.75 -7.54 -13.35
C LYS A 30 -6.59 -7.92 -12.43
N GLN A 31 -5.73 -6.96 -12.09
CA GLN A 31 -4.61 -7.20 -11.18
C GLN A 31 -5.08 -7.45 -9.75
N LEU A 32 -6.11 -6.73 -9.29
CA LEU A 32 -6.72 -6.93 -7.98
C LEU A 32 -7.46 -8.27 -7.90
N GLU A 33 -8.18 -8.67 -8.96
CA GLU A 33 -8.81 -10.00 -9.05
C GLU A 33 -7.78 -11.12 -8.91
N LYS A 34 -6.63 -11.01 -9.57
CA LYS A 34 -5.51 -11.96 -9.41
C LYS A 34 -4.95 -12.02 -7.99
N LYS A 35 -5.05 -10.94 -7.24
CA LYS A 35 -4.68 -10.90 -5.82
C LYS A 35 -5.72 -11.49 -4.89
N GLY A 36 -6.90 -11.85 -5.39
CA GLY A 36 -7.96 -12.53 -4.66
C GLY A 36 -9.10 -11.63 -4.17
N TYR A 37 -9.24 -10.41 -4.72
CA TYR A 37 -10.38 -9.55 -4.42
C TYR A 37 -11.59 -9.94 -5.28
N ASP A 38 -12.78 -9.96 -4.65
CA ASP A 38 -14.02 -10.34 -5.31
C ASP A 38 -14.80 -9.11 -5.80
N PHE A 39 -14.78 -8.90 -7.11
CA PHE A 39 -15.50 -7.81 -7.77
C PHE A 39 -16.96 -8.13 -8.12
N ASN A 40 -17.44 -9.34 -7.82
CA ASN A 40 -18.88 -9.62 -7.85
C ASN A 40 -19.61 -8.90 -6.71
N ASN A 41 -18.89 -8.51 -5.69
CA ASN A 41 -19.40 -7.66 -4.63
C ASN A 41 -19.40 -6.19 -5.09
N GLU A 42 -20.58 -5.60 -5.27
CA GLU A 42 -20.74 -4.21 -5.71
C GLU A 42 -20.06 -3.19 -4.81
N TYR A 43 -19.97 -3.47 -3.50
CA TYR A 43 -19.26 -2.58 -2.57
C TYR A 43 -17.77 -2.54 -2.83
N VAL A 44 -17.17 -3.66 -3.23
CA VAL A 44 -15.74 -3.73 -3.60
C VAL A 44 -15.49 -2.93 -4.88
N ASP A 45 -16.30 -3.14 -5.92
CA ASP A 45 -16.15 -2.42 -7.19
C ASP A 45 -16.33 -0.91 -6.99
N THR A 46 -17.35 -0.50 -6.23
CA THR A 46 -17.59 0.92 -5.93
C THR A 46 -16.45 1.53 -5.14
N ALA A 47 -15.95 0.87 -4.09
CA ALA A 47 -14.84 1.36 -3.30
C ALA A 47 -13.56 1.51 -4.14
N VAL A 48 -13.26 0.54 -4.98
CA VAL A 48 -12.09 0.61 -5.87
C VAL A 48 -12.23 1.75 -6.88
N LYS A 49 -13.42 1.98 -7.46
CA LYS A 49 -13.67 3.11 -8.37
C LYS A 49 -13.44 4.46 -7.67
N VAL A 50 -13.96 4.62 -6.45
CA VAL A 50 -13.78 5.86 -5.67
C VAL A 50 -12.30 6.09 -5.39
N TRP A 51 -11.59 5.09 -4.89
CA TRP A 51 -10.16 5.23 -4.56
C TRP A 51 -9.30 5.41 -5.81
N TYR A 52 -9.65 4.79 -6.91
CA TYR A 52 -8.99 4.98 -8.19
C TYR A 52 -9.17 6.43 -8.68
N TYR A 53 -10.39 6.94 -8.65
CA TYR A 53 -10.67 8.31 -9.05
C TYR A 53 -9.94 9.33 -8.17
N ASP A 54 -9.90 9.11 -6.85
CA ASP A 54 -9.23 10.01 -5.90
C ASP A 54 -7.70 9.97 -6.03
N SER A 55 -7.14 8.82 -6.40
CA SER A 55 -5.68 8.59 -6.40
C SER A 55 -5.02 8.75 -7.76
N PHE A 56 -5.79 8.80 -8.84
CA PHE A 56 -5.30 8.88 -10.22
C PHE A 56 -5.94 10.06 -10.95
N HIS A 57 -5.22 10.58 -11.95
CA HIS A 57 -5.76 11.58 -12.86
C HIS A 57 -5.58 11.11 -14.31
N HIS A 58 -6.41 11.63 -15.22
CA HIS A 58 -6.35 11.29 -16.63
C HIS A 58 -4.99 11.65 -17.22
N ALA A 59 -4.36 10.72 -17.96
CA ALA A 59 -3.02 10.90 -18.49
C ALA A 59 -2.94 11.95 -19.61
N GLU A 60 -4.04 12.15 -20.34
CA GLU A 60 -4.12 13.13 -21.42
C GLU A 60 -4.61 14.48 -20.89
N ALA A 61 -3.67 15.41 -20.69
CA ALA A 61 -3.96 16.75 -20.17
C ALA A 61 -4.94 17.58 -21.04
N SER A 62 -5.17 17.19 -22.28
CA SER A 62 -6.08 17.86 -23.21
C SER A 62 -7.56 17.66 -22.88
N HIS A 63 -7.92 16.68 -22.06
CA HIS A 63 -9.30 16.32 -21.76
C HIS A 63 -9.84 16.89 -20.44
N GLY A 64 -9.01 17.63 -19.68
CA GLY A 64 -9.40 18.20 -18.39
C GLY A 64 -9.64 17.13 -17.31
N ASN A 65 -10.22 17.57 -16.20
CA ASN A 65 -10.63 16.63 -15.12
C ASN A 65 -11.94 15.95 -15.53
N ILE A 66 -11.92 14.61 -15.53
CA ILE A 66 -13.12 13.80 -15.72
C ILE A 66 -13.90 13.82 -14.41
N GLU A 67 -15.22 13.99 -14.47
CA GLU A 67 -16.09 13.85 -13.29
C GLU A 67 -16.25 12.37 -12.93
N PHE A 68 -16.54 12.11 -11.65
CA PHE A 68 -16.67 10.73 -11.16
C PHE A 68 -17.78 9.94 -11.88
N GLU A 69 -18.88 10.60 -12.21
CA GLU A 69 -20.00 10.02 -12.95
C GLU A 69 -19.61 9.57 -14.36
N ASP A 70 -18.61 10.22 -14.95
CA ASP A 70 -18.10 9.88 -16.30
C ASP A 70 -17.03 8.79 -16.28
N LEU A 71 -16.60 8.34 -15.12
CA LEU A 71 -15.54 7.32 -15.01
C LEU A 71 -15.90 6.03 -15.75
N ASP A 72 -17.16 5.62 -15.72
CA ASP A 72 -17.62 4.40 -16.39
C ASP A 72 -17.45 4.46 -17.92
N ASN A 73 -17.40 5.63 -18.51
CA ASN A 73 -17.11 5.84 -19.92
C ASN A 73 -15.61 5.83 -20.25
N HIS A 74 -14.74 5.82 -19.24
CA HIS A 74 -13.29 5.94 -19.36
C HIS A 74 -12.52 4.78 -18.73
N LEU A 75 -13.14 3.62 -18.54
CA LEU A 75 -12.55 2.46 -17.86
C LEU A 75 -11.30 1.90 -18.56
N ASN A 76 -11.18 2.11 -19.86
CA ASN A 76 -10.03 1.67 -20.67
C ASN A 76 -9.01 2.79 -20.93
N CYS A 77 -9.26 4.00 -20.46
CA CYS A 77 -8.32 5.11 -20.59
C CYS A 77 -7.22 5.01 -19.55
N ASN A 78 -6.02 5.46 -19.90
CA ASN A 78 -4.90 5.46 -18.99
C ASN A 78 -4.96 6.65 -18.03
N PHE A 79 -4.77 6.35 -16.76
CA PHE A 79 -4.65 7.30 -15.67
C PHE A 79 -3.27 7.17 -15.04
N VAL A 80 -2.78 8.25 -14.46
CA VAL A 80 -1.49 8.31 -13.77
C VAL A 80 -1.73 8.61 -12.29
N MET A 81 -0.96 7.96 -11.42
CA MET A 81 -1.07 8.16 -9.99
C MET A 81 -0.72 9.60 -9.61
N LYS A 82 -1.57 10.23 -8.80
CA LYS A 82 -1.35 11.60 -8.29
C LYS A 82 -0.17 11.64 -7.31
N GLY A 83 0.47 12.80 -7.23
CA GLY A 83 1.59 13.03 -6.32
C GLY A 83 1.25 12.77 -4.86
N ASP A 84 0.08 13.21 -4.40
CA ASP A 84 -0.38 12.97 -3.01
C ASP A 84 -0.56 11.47 -2.72
N ALA A 85 -1.04 10.69 -3.68
CA ALA A 85 -1.17 9.24 -3.54
C ALA A 85 0.21 8.56 -3.46
N CYS A 86 1.19 9.03 -4.24
CA CYS A 86 2.58 8.61 -4.11
C CYS A 86 3.16 8.93 -2.73
N LEU A 87 2.89 10.13 -2.21
CA LEU A 87 3.34 10.53 -0.86
C LEU A 87 2.69 9.68 0.24
N LYS A 88 1.40 9.34 0.12
CA LYS A 88 0.71 8.42 1.04
C LYS A 88 1.37 7.05 1.06
N LEU A 89 1.70 6.50 -0.11
CA LEU A 89 2.40 5.22 -0.21
C LEU A 89 3.79 5.27 0.41
N LEU A 90 4.57 6.33 0.13
CA LEU A 90 5.90 6.51 0.71
C LEU A 90 5.85 6.66 2.23
N SER A 91 4.88 7.42 2.75
CA SER A 91 4.65 7.57 4.19
C SER A 91 4.32 6.23 4.85
N HIS A 92 3.45 5.42 4.22
CA HIS A 92 3.12 4.09 4.72
C HIS A 92 4.36 3.17 4.77
N LYS A 93 5.16 3.14 3.69
CA LYS A 93 6.40 2.36 3.64
C LYS A 93 7.41 2.79 4.69
N LYS A 94 7.54 4.10 4.92
CA LYS A 94 8.42 4.65 5.96
C LYS A 94 7.95 4.23 7.36
N SER A 95 6.66 4.30 7.64
CA SER A 95 6.08 3.86 8.90
C SER A 95 6.30 2.37 9.14
N GLU A 96 6.10 1.54 8.13
CA GLU A 96 6.34 0.10 8.20
C GLU A 96 7.81 -0.22 8.48
N PHE A 97 8.73 0.47 7.82
CA PHE A 97 10.16 0.35 8.05
C PHE A 97 10.54 0.76 9.48
N ASN A 98 10.02 1.89 9.98
CA ASN A 98 10.27 2.35 11.34
C ASN A 98 9.75 1.35 12.38
N ASN A 99 8.58 0.76 12.15
CA ASN A 99 8.04 -0.27 13.04
C ASN A 99 8.93 -1.52 13.10
N LYS A 100 9.49 -1.95 11.96
CA LYS A 100 10.45 -3.04 11.91
C LYS A 100 11.73 -2.70 12.67
N LEU A 101 12.28 -1.50 12.50
CA LEU A 101 13.46 -1.04 13.24
C LEU A 101 13.21 -1.02 14.75
N THR A 102 12.06 -0.54 15.18
CA THR A 102 11.66 -0.55 16.60
C THR A 102 11.61 -1.97 17.15
N LEU A 103 11.00 -2.91 16.40
CA LEU A 103 10.96 -4.31 16.80
C LEU A 103 12.36 -4.92 16.94
N TYR A 104 13.25 -4.68 15.97
CA TYR A 104 14.65 -5.15 16.06
C TYR A 104 15.38 -4.56 17.27
N SER A 105 15.17 -3.27 17.58
CA SER A 105 15.76 -2.62 18.73
C SER A 105 15.29 -3.26 20.05
N VAL A 106 14.02 -3.58 20.17
CA VAL A 106 13.46 -4.26 21.35
C VAL A 106 14.06 -5.66 21.48
N VAL A 107 14.16 -6.42 20.41
CA VAL A 107 14.76 -7.78 20.43
C VAL A 107 16.22 -7.71 20.87
N LEU A 108 17.01 -6.77 20.36
CA LEU A 108 18.41 -6.59 20.74
C LEU A 108 18.54 -6.20 22.23
N ALA A 109 17.66 -5.33 22.72
CA ALA A 109 17.64 -4.95 24.14
C ALA A 109 17.34 -6.16 25.05
N CYS A 110 16.40 -7.03 24.66
CA CYS A 110 16.11 -8.26 25.39
C CYS A 110 17.30 -9.21 25.41
N ILE A 111 18.00 -9.40 24.29
CA ILE A 111 19.20 -10.22 24.21
C ILE A 111 20.30 -9.67 25.13
N ALA A 112 20.54 -8.37 25.12
CA ALA A 112 21.51 -7.72 25.97
C ALA A 112 21.19 -7.89 27.46
N LEU A 113 19.91 -7.82 27.84
CA LEU A 113 19.47 -8.04 29.21
C LEU A 113 19.75 -9.48 29.66
N ILE A 114 19.42 -10.46 28.83
CA ILE A 114 19.67 -11.88 29.11
C ILE A 114 21.17 -12.13 29.26
N ALA A 115 22.00 -11.59 28.38
CA ALA A 115 23.45 -11.71 28.46
C ALA A 115 24.00 -11.11 29.75
N SER A 116 23.48 -9.98 30.20
CA SER A 116 23.86 -9.33 31.46
C SER A 116 23.51 -10.20 32.68
N ILE A 117 22.33 -10.79 32.70
CA ILE A 117 21.90 -11.69 33.76
C ILE A 117 22.82 -12.92 33.85
N VAL A 118 23.12 -13.53 32.69
CA VAL A 118 24.02 -14.70 32.62
C VAL A 118 25.40 -14.32 33.12
N ALA A 119 25.94 -13.18 32.76
CA ALA A 119 27.25 -12.70 33.23
C ALA A 119 27.28 -12.52 34.74
N ILE A 120 26.21 -11.99 35.35
CA ILE A 120 26.10 -11.83 36.79
C ILE A 120 26.08 -13.22 37.49
N ILE A 121 25.29 -14.16 36.99
CA ILE A 121 25.19 -15.50 37.55
C ILE A 121 26.55 -16.20 37.49
N VAL A 122 27.22 -16.15 36.36
CA VAL A 122 28.55 -16.74 36.19
C VAL A 122 29.55 -16.09 37.12
N GLY A 123 29.53 -14.76 37.27
CA GLY A 123 30.38 -14.06 38.22
C GLY A 123 30.16 -14.48 39.69
N LEU A 124 28.92 -14.75 40.08
CA LEU A 124 28.59 -15.24 41.44
C LEU A 124 29.01 -16.69 41.70
N ILE A 125 29.06 -17.52 40.64
CA ILE A 125 29.47 -18.94 40.80
C ILE A 125 30.98 -19.09 40.89
N TYR A 126 31.73 -18.23 40.23
CA TYR A 126 33.20 -18.28 40.15
C TYR A 126 33.93 -17.41 41.19
N TYR A 127 33.19 -16.69 42.02
CA TYR A 127 33.70 -15.94 43.13
C TYR A 127 33.27 -16.56 44.45
#